data_af0032417f3f75f28f86f724efb14cf1
#
_entry.id   af0032417f3f75f28f86f724efb14cf1
#
_cell.length_a   1.000
_cell.length_b   1.000
_cell.length_c   1.000
_cell.angle_alpha   90.00
_cell.angle_beta   90.00
_cell.angle_gamma   90.00
#
_symmetry.space_group_name_H-M   'P 1'
#
loop_
_entity.id
_entity.type
_entity.pdbx_description
1 polymer ?
#
loop_
_entity_poly.entity_id
_entity_poly.type
_entity_poly.pdbx_seq_one_letter_code
_entity_poly.pdbx_strand_id
1 'polypeptide(L)'
;TREGWKCTLILTEGDSALTRAVAGLAVVGRDYYGCYPLRGKMLNVRDASSDQINKNQEIQAIKKIMGLQHKKRYEDVKSLRYGHLMNMADQDYDGSHIKGLLINFLETSFPGLLEIPGFLIEFITPIIKVSITKPRKQTLQFFNIPEYSKWRDEESSRYTWSYKYYKGLGTSGEQEMREYFSNLDLHLKTFHSLQQDEDEVIELAFSKKKADARKEWLRQYEPGTHLDHSLSEIPIKEFINKELILFSLADNIRSIPNVMDGLKPVQRKVIYGSFKHNVFKDTKVSTLAQYISAATEYHHGDAALQQTVVGLAQDFVGTNNIYLLIPKGAFGSRATGGKDAAASRYIYTHLNKLSSEIFNTKDQP
;
A
#
# COMPACT_ATOMS: atom_id res chain seq x y z
N THR A 1 19.07 26.44 -3.81
CA THR A 1 19.91 26.78 -2.63
C THR A 1 21.31 26.25 -2.84
N ARG A 2 22.35 26.94 -2.32
CA ARG A 2 23.75 26.49 -2.40
C ARG A 2 24.01 25.16 -1.66
N GLU A 3 23.08 24.73 -0.80
CA GLU A 3 23.18 23.54 0.05
C GLU A 3 22.08 22.51 -0.20
N GLY A 4 21.50 22.48 -1.40
CA GLY A 4 20.44 21.52 -1.75
C GLY A 4 20.84 20.06 -1.53
N TRP A 5 22.11 19.74 -1.66
CA TRP A 5 22.64 18.41 -1.42
C TRP A 5 22.47 17.89 0.03
N LYS A 6 22.26 18.79 1.00
CA LYS A 6 21.96 18.46 2.40
C LYS A 6 20.47 18.23 2.63
N CYS A 7 19.61 18.63 1.68
CA CYS A 7 18.17 18.61 1.87
C CYS A 7 17.57 17.25 1.50
N THR A 8 16.52 16.89 2.21
CA THR A 8 15.74 15.66 2.00
C THR A 8 14.34 16.00 1.49
N LEU A 9 13.93 15.41 0.37
CA LEU A 9 12.54 15.43 -0.08
C LEU A 9 11.81 14.21 0.48
N ILE A 10 10.76 14.41 1.26
CA ILE A 10 9.89 13.36 1.78
C ILE A 10 8.71 13.18 0.83
N LEU A 11 8.59 11.99 0.25
CA LEU A 11 7.41 11.57 -0.50
C LEU A 11 6.47 10.82 0.44
N THR A 12 5.24 11.30 0.57
CA THR A 12 4.23 10.68 1.44
C THR A 12 3.11 10.04 0.64
N GLU A 13 2.48 9.01 1.19
CA GLU A 13 1.29 8.39 0.60
C GLU A 13 0.04 9.23 0.91
N GLY A 14 -0.20 10.24 0.06
CA GLY A 14 -1.34 11.15 0.16
C GLY A 14 -1.22 12.25 1.20
N ASP A 15 -2.25 13.10 1.23
CA ASP A 15 -2.30 14.30 2.08
C ASP A 15 -2.36 13.98 3.59
N SER A 16 -2.97 12.85 3.96
CA SER A 16 -3.06 12.42 5.36
C SER A 16 -1.68 12.12 5.95
N ALA A 17 -0.84 11.41 5.21
CA ALA A 17 0.55 11.13 5.60
C ALA A 17 1.41 12.39 5.58
N LEU A 18 1.15 13.33 4.66
CA LEU A 18 1.82 14.65 4.64
C LEU A 18 1.64 15.40 5.95
N THR A 19 0.42 15.46 6.46
CA THR A 19 0.13 16.14 7.75
C THR A 19 0.95 15.51 8.88
N ARG A 20 1.10 14.19 8.89
CA ARG A 20 1.89 13.46 9.88
C ARG A 20 3.39 13.74 9.74
N ALA A 21 3.91 13.75 8.50
CA ALA A 21 5.30 14.12 8.24
C ALA A 21 5.62 15.53 8.76
N VAL A 22 4.75 16.49 8.48
CA VAL A 22 4.90 17.89 8.94
C VAL A 22 4.91 17.98 10.47
N ALA A 23 4.07 17.21 11.17
CA ALA A 23 4.07 17.15 12.63
C ALA A 23 5.41 16.59 13.18
N GLY A 24 5.97 15.56 12.54
CA GLY A 24 7.28 15.00 12.88
C GLY A 24 8.43 15.99 12.65
N LEU A 25 8.39 16.72 11.53
CA LEU A 25 9.41 17.72 11.19
C LEU A 25 9.50 18.88 12.18
N ALA A 26 8.48 19.09 13.00
CA ALA A 26 8.54 20.08 14.09
C ALA A 26 9.62 19.74 15.14
N VAL A 27 10.06 18.48 15.22
CA VAL A 27 11.10 18.00 16.14
C VAL A 27 12.50 18.24 15.60
N VAL A 28 12.72 17.89 14.32
CA VAL A 28 14.06 17.92 13.68
C VAL A 28 14.34 19.22 12.93
N GLY A 29 13.35 20.11 12.84
CA GLY A 29 13.42 21.34 12.04
C GLY A 29 13.00 21.14 10.60
N ARG A 30 12.65 22.25 9.93
CA ARG A 30 12.13 22.23 8.56
C ARG A 30 13.10 22.73 7.49
N ASP A 31 14.22 23.26 7.89
CA ASP A 31 15.14 23.99 6.99
C ASP A 31 15.74 23.11 5.91
N TYR A 32 15.91 21.82 6.21
CA TYR A 32 16.51 20.84 5.30
C TYR A 32 15.51 19.81 4.74
N TYR A 33 14.22 20.00 4.98
CA TYR A 33 13.19 19.04 4.55
C TYR A 33 12.12 19.68 3.69
N GLY A 34 11.80 19.01 2.57
CA GLY A 34 10.62 19.28 1.78
C GLY A 34 9.68 18.07 1.82
N CYS A 35 8.39 18.29 1.64
CA CYS A 35 7.40 17.23 1.59
C CYS A 35 6.57 17.35 0.33
N TYR A 36 6.24 16.20 -0.29
CA TYR A 36 5.35 16.12 -1.43
C TYR A 36 4.43 14.90 -1.30
N PRO A 37 3.08 15.06 -1.31
CA PRO A 37 2.15 13.96 -1.23
C PRO A 37 1.94 13.33 -2.61
N LEU A 38 2.16 12.02 -2.72
CA LEU A 38 1.80 11.25 -3.91
C LEU A 38 0.28 11.01 -3.91
N ARG A 39 -0.37 11.32 -5.03
CA ARG A 39 -1.82 11.11 -5.21
C ARG A 39 -2.11 9.73 -5.78
N GLY A 40 -1.70 8.70 -5.07
CA GLY A 40 -1.82 7.31 -5.48
C GLY A 40 -0.52 6.71 -6.00
N LYS A 41 -0.61 5.57 -6.66
CA LYS A 41 0.56 4.85 -7.18
C LYS A 41 1.15 5.54 -8.40
N MET A 42 2.46 5.60 -8.45
CA MET A 42 3.19 6.10 -9.61
C MET A 42 3.01 5.19 -10.82
N LEU A 43 3.18 5.77 -12.01
CA LEU A 43 3.26 4.99 -13.26
C LEU A 43 4.48 4.06 -13.22
N ASN A 44 4.28 2.79 -13.59
CA ASN A 44 5.40 1.92 -13.93
C ASN A 44 6.03 2.41 -15.25
N VAL A 45 7.18 3.05 -15.16
CA VAL A 45 7.83 3.72 -16.29
C VAL A 45 8.60 2.78 -17.22
N ARG A 46 8.90 1.55 -16.78
CA ARG A 46 9.84 0.66 -17.48
C ARG A 46 9.42 0.37 -18.93
N ASP A 47 8.14 0.10 -19.14
CA ASP A 47 7.59 -0.15 -20.48
C ASP A 47 6.57 0.92 -20.90
N ALA A 48 6.61 2.08 -20.27
CA ALA A 48 5.73 3.19 -20.59
C ALA A 48 6.26 4.00 -21.78
N SER A 49 5.35 4.53 -22.61
CA SER A 49 5.72 5.44 -23.67
C SER A 49 6.16 6.80 -23.12
N SER A 50 6.98 7.52 -23.89
CA SER A 50 7.39 8.89 -23.53
C SER A 50 6.21 9.80 -23.27
N ASP A 51 5.12 9.64 -24.02
CA ASP A 51 3.88 10.37 -23.86
C ASP A 51 3.21 10.10 -22.50
N GLN A 52 3.15 8.84 -22.08
CA GLN A 52 2.62 8.45 -20.77
C GLN A 52 3.44 9.05 -19.62
N ILE A 53 4.77 8.99 -19.73
CA ILE A 53 5.69 9.56 -18.73
C ILE A 53 5.52 11.08 -18.66
N ASN A 54 5.45 11.77 -19.81
CA ASN A 54 5.32 13.22 -19.86
C ASN A 54 3.97 13.72 -19.35
N LYS A 55 2.89 12.95 -19.52
CA LYS A 55 1.56 13.28 -19.02
C LYS A 55 1.34 12.91 -17.55
N ASN A 56 2.22 12.11 -16.94
CA ASN A 56 2.08 11.71 -15.55
C ASN A 56 2.48 12.86 -14.61
N GLN A 57 1.49 13.37 -13.88
CA GLN A 57 1.67 14.54 -13.01
C GLN A 57 2.65 14.28 -11.86
N GLU A 58 2.62 13.10 -11.24
CA GLU A 58 3.48 12.75 -10.11
C GLU A 58 4.96 12.71 -10.54
N ILE A 59 5.24 12.06 -11.68
CA ILE A 59 6.60 12.00 -12.24
C ILE A 59 7.12 13.39 -12.57
N GLN A 60 6.30 14.23 -13.24
CA GLN A 60 6.70 15.58 -13.60
C GLN A 60 6.92 16.46 -12.35
N ALA A 61 6.09 16.29 -11.31
CA ALA A 61 6.26 17.00 -10.05
C ALA A 61 7.59 16.63 -9.37
N ILE A 62 7.88 15.35 -9.20
CA ILE A 62 9.14 14.89 -8.58
C ILE A 62 10.34 15.42 -9.37
N LYS A 63 10.34 15.29 -10.70
CA LYS A 63 11.41 15.83 -11.56
C LYS A 63 11.63 17.32 -11.33
N LYS A 64 10.55 18.10 -11.32
CA LYS A 64 10.60 19.57 -11.15
C LYS A 64 11.08 19.94 -9.74
N ILE A 65 10.55 19.27 -8.71
CA ILE A 65 10.89 19.55 -7.31
C ILE A 65 12.37 19.27 -7.04
N MET A 66 12.86 18.12 -7.47
CA MET A 66 14.26 17.72 -7.27
C MET A 66 15.24 18.40 -8.25
N GLY A 67 14.75 18.89 -9.38
CA GLY A 67 15.60 19.43 -10.46
C GLY A 67 16.23 18.35 -11.33
N LEU A 68 15.54 17.20 -11.49
CA LEU A 68 16.03 16.07 -12.29
C LEU A 68 15.92 16.34 -13.79
N GLN A 69 16.97 16.01 -14.53
CA GLN A 69 17.06 16.10 -15.98
C GLN A 69 16.94 14.70 -16.59
N HIS A 70 16.01 14.55 -17.52
CA HIS A 70 15.74 13.25 -18.16
C HIS A 70 16.99 12.68 -18.86
N LYS A 71 17.26 11.38 -18.63
CA LYS A 71 18.42 10.65 -19.16
C LYS A 71 19.80 11.17 -18.78
N LYS A 72 19.88 12.13 -17.87
CA LYS A 72 21.18 12.54 -17.33
C LYS A 72 21.70 11.46 -16.39
N ARG A 73 22.95 11.02 -16.58
CA ARG A 73 23.66 10.20 -15.60
C ARG A 73 24.11 11.08 -14.44
N TYR A 74 23.86 10.64 -13.23
CA TYR A 74 24.26 11.33 -12.01
C TYR A 74 25.41 10.59 -11.33
N GLU A 75 26.48 11.30 -11.05
CA GLU A 75 27.64 10.82 -10.28
C GLU A 75 27.65 11.41 -8.87
N ASP A 76 26.97 12.53 -8.68
CA ASP A 76 26.75 13.20 -7.40
C ASP A 76 25.41 13.93 -7.34
N VAL A 77 25.04 14.41 -6.15
CA VAL A 77 23.78 15.13 -5.90
C VAL A 77 23.91 16.66 -5.91
N LYS A 78 25.10 17.21 -6.21
CA LYS A 78 25.39 18.67 -6.09
C LYS A 78 24.50 19.53 -6.97
N SER A 79 24.08 19.01 -8.11
CA SER A 79 23.20 19.72 -9.05
C SER A 79 21.71 19.64 -8.68
N LEU A 80 21.34 18.84 -7.69
CA LEU A 80 19.97 18.63 -7.26
C LEU A 80 19.55 19.64 -6.18
N ARG A 81 18.25 19.90 -6.10
CA ARG A 81 17.66 20.73 -5.04
C ARG A 81 17.52 19.96 -3.72
N TYR A 82 17.48 18.64 -3.80
CA TYR A 82 17.45 17.70 -2.66
C TYR A 82 18.49 16.61 -2.93
N GLY A 83 19.40 16.43 -2.00
CA GLY A 83 20.43 15.39 -2.08
C GLY A 83 19.95 14.02 -1.61
N HIS A 84 18.81 13.99 -0.93
CA HIS A 84 18.20 12.76 -0.44
C HIS A 84 16.71 12.71 -0.81
N LEU A 85 16.23 11.52 -1.11
CA LEU A 85 14.81 11.21 -1.35
C LEU A 85 14.34 10.20 -0.32
N MET A 86 13.39 10.61 0.53
CA MET A 86 12.82 9.75 1.57
C MET A 86 11.44 9.29 1.17
N ASN A 87 11.23 7.99 1.13
CA ASN A 87 9.89 7.41 1.00
C ASN A 87 9.25 7.24 2.39
N MET A 88 8.07 7.78 2.57
CA MET A 88 7.26 7.67 3.78
C MET A 88 5.87 7.18 3.41
N ALA A 89 5.78 5.86 3.18
CA ALA A 89 4.54 5.16 2.86
C ALA A 89 4.09 4.29 4.03
N ASP A 90 2.85 3.84 3.99
CA ASP A 90 2.32 2.88 4.96
C ASP A 90 3.13 1.57 4.94
N GLN A 91 3.25 0.92 6.10
CA GLN A 91 3.95 -0.36 6.24
C GLN A 91 3.05 -1.53 5.83
N ASP A 92 2.39 -1.41 4.68
CA ASP A 92 1.55 -2.43 4.08
C ASP A 92 2.06 -2.82 2.68
N TYR A 93 1.39 -3.77 2.05
CA TYR A 93 1.78 -4.25 0.71
C TYR A 93 1.71 -3.15 -0.36
N ASP A 94 0.75 -2.23 -0.28
CA ASP A 94 0.61 -1.14 -1.23
C ASP A 94 1.72 -0.10 -1.05
N GLY A 95 2.13 0.18 0.19
CA GLY A 95 3.30 1.02 0.50
C GLY A 95 4.60 0.42 -0.04
N SER A 96 4.79 -0.90 0.08
CA SER A 96 5.93 -1.61 -0.53
C SER A 96 5.92 -1.49 -2.06
N HIS A 97 4.74 -1.52 -2.68
CA HIS A 97 4.61 -1.31 -4.12
C HIS A 97 4.97 0.12 -4.54
N ILE A 98 4.53 1.14 -3.80
CA ILE A 98 4.91 2.54 -4.06
C ILE A 98 6.42 2.70 -4.00
N LYS A 99 7.06 2.13 -3.00
CA LYS A 99 8.51 2.09 -2.82
C LYS A 99 9.21 1.44 -4.02
N GLY A 100 8.73 0.28 -4.45
CA GLY A 100 9.24 -0.43 -5.62
C GLY A 100 9.09 0.36 -6.92
N LEU A 101 7.94 1.03 -7.13
CA LEU A 101 7.73 1.90 -8.29
C LEU A 101 8.67 3.10 -8.30
N LEU A 102 8.99 3.66 -7.11
CA LEU A 102 9.96 4.74 -6.98
C LEU A 102 11.38 4.27 -7.35
N ILE A 103 11.81 3.12 -6.85
CA ILE A 103 13.11 2.51 -7.21
C ILE A 103 13.19 2.28 -8.72
N ASN A 104 12.15 1.66 -9.32
CA ASN A 104 12.07 1.42 -10.75
C ASN A 104 12.11 2.73 -11.56
N PHE A 105 11.44 3.79 -11.11
CA PHE A 105 11.47 5.09 -11.74
C PHE A 105 12.87 5.71 -11.72
N LEU A 106 13.55 5.67 -10.59
CA LEU A 106 14.89 6.23 -10.44
C LEU A 106 15.91 5.48 -11.30
N GLU A 107 15.89 4.15 -11.25
CA GLU A 107 16.81 3.31 -12.03
C GLU A 107 16.59 3.51 -13.54
N THR A 108 15.36 3.43 -14.02
CA THR A 108 15.05 3.53 -15.45
C THR A 108 15.29 4.92 -16.03
N SER A 109 15.01 5.98 -15.27
CA SER A 109 14.98 7.36 -15.79
C SER A 109 16.22 8.17 -15.49
N PHE A 110 16.99 7.81 -14.46
CA PHE A 110 18.14 8.58 -13.97
C PHE A 110 19.32 7.68 -13.62
N PRO A 111 20.02 7.14 -14.62
CA PRO A 111 21.17 6.26 -14.40
C PRO A 111 22.19 6.86 -13.43
N GLY A 112 22.70 6.05 -12.52
CA GLY A 112 23.68 6.43 -11.51
C GLY A 112 23.08 7.02 -10.23
N LEU A 113 21.82 7.45 -10.22
CA LEU A 113 21.24 8.11 -9.04
C LEU A 113 21.11 7.16 -7.82
N LEU A 114 20.73 5.91 -8.07
CA LEU A 114 20.68 4.87 -7.03
C LEU A 114 22.07 4.31 -6.65
N GLU A 115 23.10 4.59 -7.44
CA GLU A 115 24.49 4.23 -7.12
C GLU A 115 25.09 5.17 -6.06
N ILE A 116 24.46 6.35 -5.82
CA ILE A 116 24.95 7.35 -4.87
C ILE A 116 24.57 6.92 -3.45
N PRO A 117 25.56 6.70 -2.54
CA PRO A 117 25.29 6.30 -1.17
C PRO A 117 24.34 7.26 -0.43
N GLY A 118 23.35 6.74 0.26
CA GLY A 118 22.44 7.53 1.08
C GLY A 118 21.44 8.38 0.30
N PHE A 119 21.35 8.25 -1.03
CA PHE A 119 20.39 9.02 -1.82
C PHE A 119 18.95 8.62 -1.54
N LEU A 120 18.64 7.32 -1.56
CA LEU A 120 17.30 6.80 -1.28
C LEU A 120 17.20 6.31 0.15
N ILE A 121 16.22 6.85 0.86
CA ILE A 121 15.95 6.57 2.28
C ILE A 121 14.48 6.17 2.42
N GLU A 122 14.18 5.28 3.34
CA GLU A 122 12.81 5.03 3.78
C GLU A 122 12.61 5.38 5.24
N PHE A 123 11.42 5.85 5.56
CA PHE A 123 10.97 6.06 6.92
C PHE A 123 9.96 4.98 7.28
N ILE A 124 10.32 4.12 8.24
CA ILE A 124 9.48 3.02 8.67
C ILE A 124 8.76 3.35 9.98
N THR A 125 7.53 2.88 10.10
CA THR A 125 6.73 2.98 11.33
C THR A 125 6.31 1.59 11.80
N PRO A 126 6.15 1.38 13.11
CA PRO A 126 5.75 0.07 13.60
C PRO A 126 4.32 -0.28 13.14
N ILE A 127 4.11 -1.54 12.78
CA ILE A 127 2.79 -2.11 12.50
C ILE A 127 2.08 -2.44 13.81
N ILE A 128 2.85 -2.89 14.82
CA ILE A 128 2.32 -3.25 16.13
C ILE A 128 3.19 -2.62 17.21
N LYS A 129 2.56 -1.96 18.17
CA LYS A 129 3.16 -1.58 19.46
C LYS A 129 2.57 -2.45 20.56
N VAL A 130 3.41 -3.10 21.33
CA VAL A 130 3.04 -3.88 22.52
C VAL A 130 3.41 -3.07 23.76
N SER A 131 2.44 -2.85 24.63
CA SER A 131 2.63 -2.21 25.94
C SER A 131 2.65 -3.28 27.02
N ILE A 132 3.83 -3.55 27.58
CA ILE A 132 4.02 -4.45 28.71
C ILE A 132 3.80 -3.64 30.00
N THR A 133 2.98 -4.17 30.90
CA THR A 133 2.69 -3.55 32.19
C THR A 133 3.36 -4.26 33.35
N LYS A 134 3.59 -5.56 33.27
CA LYS A 134 4.27 -6.39 34.27
C LYS A 134 5.24 -7.37 33.57
N PRO A 135 6.38 -7.70 34.18
CA PRO A 135 6.87 -7.28 35.51
C PRO A 135 7.37 -5.82 35.55
N ARG A 136 7.80 -5.26 34.40
CA ARG A 136 8.27 -3.88 34.27
C ARG A 136 7.58 -3.21 33.08
N LYS A 137 7.21 -1.94 33.19
CA LYS A 137 6.66 -1.18 32.07
C LYS A 137 7.68 -1.04 30.94
N GLN A 138 7.30 -1.49 29.76
CA GLN A 138 8.12 -1.46 28.54
C GLN A 138 7.21 -1.37 27.32
N THR A 139 7.68 -0.73 26.25
CA THR A 139 7.03 -0.74 24.94
C THR A 139 7.92 -1.45 23.95
N LEU A 140 7.36 -2.42 23.23
CA LEU A 140 8.00 -3.08 22.10
C LEU A 140 7.35 -2.58 20.81
N GLN A 141 8.15 -2.46 19.75
CA GLN A 141 7.71 -2.05 18.43
C GLN A 141 8.06 -3.15 17.44
N PHE A 142 7.07 -3.54 16.62
CA PHE A 142 7.25 -4.55 15.56
C PHE A 142 6.94 -3.92 14.22
N PHE A 143 7.84 -4.08 13.28
CA PHE A 143 7.75 -3.51 11.94
C PHE A 143 7.22 -4.50 10.89
N ASN A 144 7.07 -5.76 11.27
CA ASN A 144 6.42 -6.81 10.47
C ASN A 144 5.65 -7.80 11.35
N ILE A 145 4.73 -8.53 10.73
CA ILE A 145 3.88 -9.50 11.43
C ILE A 145 4.66 -10.74 11.88
N PRO A 146 5.59 -11.34 11.09
CA PRO A 146 6.36 -12.49 11.52
C PRO A 146 7.13 -12.28 12.83
N GLU A 147 7.81 -11.14 12.99
CA GLU A 147 8.53 -10.83 14.24
C GLU A 147 7.58 -10.74 15.45
N TYR A 148 6.43 -10.06 15.27
CA TYR A 148 5.42 -10.01 16.33
C TYR A 148 4.89 -11.40 16.68
N SER A 149 4.56 -12.22 15.68
CA SER A 149 4.03 -13.57 15.91
C SER A 149 5.05 -14.44 16.65
N LYS A 150 6.31 -14.38 16.25
CA LYS A 150 7.39 -15.09 16.95
C LYS A 150 7.48 -14.66 18.41
N TRP A 151 7.55 -13.37 18.69
CA TRP A 151 7.57 -12.85 20.05
C TRP A 151 6.32 -13.27 20.84
N ARG A 152 5.14 -13.16 20.23
CA ARG A 152 3.87 -13.56 20.87
C ARG A 152 3.88 -15.02 21.28
N ASP A 153 4.36 -15.91 20.42
CA ASP A 153 4.31 -17.36 20.64
C ASP A 153 5.44 -17.85 21.58
N GLU A 154 6.62 -17.22 21.55
CA GLU A 154 7.79 -17.66 22.32
C GLU A 154 7.94 -16.94 23.68
N GLU A 155 7.56 -15.67 23.78
CA GLU A 155 7.92 -14.83 24.94
C GLU A 155 6.74 -14.21 25.67
N SER A 156 5.61 -13.96 25.01
CA SER A 156 4.53 -13.12 25.54
C SER A 156 3.89 -13.64 26.83
N SER A 157 3.93 -14.97 27.05
CA SER A 157 3.41 -15.62 28.27
C SER A 157 4.04 -15.15 29.58
N ARG A 158 5.23 -14.55 29.51
CA ARG A 158 5.98 -14.02 30.66
C ARG A 158 5.50 -12.63 31.10
N TYR A 159 4.60 -11.99 30.32
CA TYR A 159 4.24 -10.60 30.48
C TYR A 159 2.74 -10.40 30.62
N THR A 160 2.37 -9.34 31.33
CA THR A 160 1.02 -8.76 31.21
C THR A 160 1.12 -7.63 30.21
N TRP A 161 0.44 -7.74 29.10
CA TRP A 161 0.60 -6.83 27.96
C TRP A 161 -0.71 -6.57 27.23
N SER A 162 -0.72 -5.48 26.46
CA SER A 162 -1.74 -5.12 25.47
C SER A 162 -1.05 -4.69 24.19
N TYR A 163 -1.76 -4.69 23.07
CA TYR A 163 -1.19 -4.25 21.81
C TYR A 163 -2.10 -3.25 21.10
N LYS A 164 -1.48 -2.42 20.26
CA LYS A 164 -2.16 -1.53 19.31
C LYS A 164 -1.66 -1.87 17.92
N TYR A 165 -2.59 -2.19 17.03
CA TYR A 165 -2.31 -2.41 15.61
C TYR A 165 -2.48 -1.09 14.84
N TYR A 166 -1.52 -0.80 13.95
CA TYR A 166 -1.49 0.40 13.11
C TYR A 166 -1.77 0.00 11.67
N LYS A 167 -2.88 0.48 11.11
CA LYS A 167 -3.30 0.21 9.72
C LYS A 167 -2.57 1.06 8.68
N GLY A 168 -1.62 1.88 9.09
CA GLY A 168 -0.87 2.82 8.28
C GLY A 168 -0.56 4.09 9.06
N LEU A 169 0.16 5.02 8.42
CA LEU A 169 0.56 6.31 8.99
C LEU A 169 -0.62 7.13 9.53
N GLY A 170 -1.79 7.01 8.89
CA GLY A 170 -3.02 7.70 9.30
C GLY A 170 -3.53 7.31 10.69
N THR A 171 -3.12 6.17 11.24
CA THR A 171 -3.51 5.73 12.59
C THR A 171 -2.55 6.16 13.69
N SER A 172 -1.38 6.70 13.33
CA SER A 172 -0.44 7.29 14.27
C SER A 172 -0.86 8.73 14.63
N GLY A 173 -0.86 9.06 15.94
CA GLY A 173 -1.12 10.41 16.40
C GLY A 173 0.07 11.35 16.15
N GLU A 174 -0.16 12.67 16.26
CA GLU A 174 0.93 13.66 16.12
C GLU A 174 2.06 13.45 17.15
N GLN A 175 1.69 13.06 18.36
CA GLN A 175 2.66 12.80 19.43
C GLN A 175 3.53 11.57 19.10
N GLU A 176 2.93 10.52 18.54
CA GLU A 176 3.66 9.33 18.09
C GLU A 176 4.61 9.68 16.93
N MET A 177 4.18 10.53 15.99
CA MET A 177 5.06 10.99 14.92
C MET A 177 6.25 11.81 15.45
N ARG A 178 6.03 12.68 16.43
CA ARG A 178 7.13 13.39 17.08
C ARG A 178 8.09 12.44 17.79
N GLU A 179 7.58 11.39 18.44
CA GLU A 179 8.39 10.34 19.05
C GLU A 179 9.25 9.63 18.01
N TYR A 180 8.67 9.24 16.85
CA TYR A 180 9.42 8.58 15.77
C TYR A 180 10.52 9.49 15.21
N PHE A 181 10.23 10.76 14.96
CA PHE A 181 11.23 11.72 14.50
C PHE A 181 12.28 12.07 15.56
N SER A 182 11.99 11.88 16.84
CA SER A 182 13.00 12.00 17.91
C SER A 182 13.97 10.82 17.95
N ASN A 183 13.61 9.68 17.34
CA ASN A 183 14.40 8.44 17.30
C ASN A 183 14.67 8.01 15.85
N LEU A 184 15.20 8.91 15.03
CA LEU A 184 15.39 8.69 13.60
C LEU A 184 16.22 7.44 13.29
N ASP A 185 17.23 7.12 14.09
CA ASP A 185 18.09 5.94 13.87
C ASP A 185 17.31 4.62 13.84
N LEU A 186 16.20 4.54 14.56
CA LEU A 186 15.32 3.38 14.56
C LEU A 186 14.42 3.35 13.32
N HIS A 187 13.98 4.52 12.87
CA HIS A 187 12.94 4.70 11.87
C HIS A 187 13.47 4.98 10.46
N LEU A 188 14.72 5.48 10.33
CA LEU A 188 15.35 5.68 9.03
C LEU A 188 16.11 4.44 8.60
N LYS A 189 15.82 4.01 7.38
CA LYS A 189 16.58 2.97 6.68
C LYS A 189 17.09 3.54 5.38
N THR A 190 18.35 3.29 5.08
CA THR A 190 18.97 3.72 3.83
C THR A 190 18.98 2.55 2.87
N PHE A 191 18.62 2.77 1.61
CA PHE A 191 18.88 1.76 0.60
C PHE A 191 20.37 1.72 0.27
N HIS A 192 20.91 0.52 0.23
CA HIS A 192 22.28 0.30 -0.22
C HIS A 192 22.44 0.78 -1.67
N SER A 193 23.61 1.33 -2.00
CA SER A 193 23.91 1.73 -3.38
C SER A 193 23.71 0.56 -4.33
N LEU A 194 23.06 0.83 -5.47
CA LEU A 194 22.75 -0.18 -6.48
C LEU A 194 24.01 -0.94 -6.88
N GLN A 195 23.98 -2.24 -6.71
CA GLN A 195 25.09 -3.14 -7.04
C GLN A 195 24.91 -3.69 -8.46
N GLN A 196 26.01 -4.24 -9.00
CA GLN A 196 25.96 -5.00 -10.24
C GLN A 196 24.94 -6.13 -10.10
N ASP A 197 24.13 -6.38 -11.12
CA ASP A 197 23.05 -7.37 -11.21
C ASP A 197 21.75 -7.04 -10.43
N GLU A 198 21.68 -5.96 -9.68
CA GLU A 198 20.42 -5.55 -9.03
C GLU A 198 19.43 -4.87 -9.99
N ASP A 199 19.90 -4.31 -11.09
CA ASP A 199 19.07 -3.80 -12.20
C ASP A 199 18.22 -4.94 -12.83
N GLU A 200 18.78 -6.14 -12.95
CA GLU A 200 18.06 -7.33 -13.45
C GLU A 200 16.89 -7.72 -12.53
N VAL A 201 17.05 -7.58 -11.22
CA VAL A 201 15.98 -7.88 -10.25
C VAL A 201 14.88 -6.82 -10.29
N ILE A 202 15.24 -5.55 -10.52
CA ILE A 202 14.26 -4.47 -10.73
C ILE A 202 13.51 -4.73 -12.06
N GLU A 203 14.22 -5.10 -13.12
CA GLU A 203 13.59 -5.45 -14.40
C GLU A 203 12.65 -6.64 -14.27
N LEU A 204 13.05 -7.70 -13.57
CA LEU A 204 12.22 -8.86 -13.28
C LEU A 204 10.88 -8.44 -12.64
N ALA A 205 10.92 -7.54 -11.66
CA ALA A 205 9.73 -7.11 -10.95
C ALA A 205 8.78 -6.26 -11.81
N PHE A 206 9.30 -5.39 -12.69
CA PHE A 206 8.51 -4.33 -13.33
C PHE A 206 8.35 -4.42 -14.84
N SER A 207 9.15 -5.22 -15.55
CA SER A 207 9.06 -5.32 -17.01
C SER A 207 7.91 -6.25 -17.47
N LYS A 208 7.13 -5.80 -18.43
CA LYS A 208 6.10 -6.62 -19.10
C LYS A 208 6.71 -7.82 -19.81
N LYS A 209 7.95 -7.71 -20.28
CA LYS A 209 8.67 -8.77 -21.00
C LYS A 209 9.10 -9.93 -20.09
N LYS A 210 9.12 -9.73 -18.78
CA LYS A 210 9.57 -10.72 -17.79
C LYS A 210 8.39 -11.45 -17.10
N ALA A 211 7.21 -11.48 -17.69
CA ALA A 211 6.01 -12.06 -17.07
C ALA A 211 6.20 -13.52 -16.66
N ASP A 212 6.80 -14.37 -17.52
CA ASP A 212 7.00 -15.78 -17.21
C ASP A 212 8.11 -15.99 -16.15
N ALA A 213 9.17 -15.20 -16.18
CA ALA A 213 10.19 -15.22 -15.14
C ALA A 213 9.60 -14.79 -13.78
N ARG A 214 8.66 -13.81 -13.76
CA ARG A 214 7.96 -13.42 -12.51
C ARG A 214 7.07 -14.54 -11.96
N LYS A 215 6.42 -15.34 -12.83
CA LYS A 215 5.65 -16.51 -12.35
C LYS A 215 6.54 -17.50 -11.60
N GLU A 216 7.73 -17.74 -12.14
CA GLU A 216 8.69 -18.62 -11.48
C GLU A 216 9.22 -18.00 -10.17
N TRP A 217 9.56 -16.73 -10.18
CA TRP A 217 9.95 -15.98 -8.98
C TRP A 217 8.90 -16.08 -7.86
N LEU A 218 7.60 -15.95 -8.18
CA LEU A 218 6.51 -16.10 -7.22
C LEU A 218 6.35 -17.54 -6.71
N ARG A 219 6.58 -18.56 -7.56
CA ARG A 219 6.52 -19.97 -7.16
C ARG A 219 7.60 -20.37 -6.18
N GLN A 220 8.75 -19.72 -6.26
CA GLN A 220 9.90 -19.97 -5.37
C GLN A 220 9.77 -19.28 -4.02
N TYR A 221 8.70 -18.52 -3.80
CA TYR A 221 8.48 -17.86 -2.51
C TYR A 221 8.29 -18.87 -1.39
N GLU A 222 9.07 -18.71 -0.32
CA GLU A 222 8.96 -19.51 0.91
C GLU A 222 8.10 -18.76 1.93
N PRO A 223 6.97 -19.34 2.42
CA PRO A 223 6.13 -18.72 3.44
C PRO A 223 6.92 -18.33 4.69
N GLY A 224 6.69 -17.12 5.19
CA GLY A 224 7.41 -16.57 6.34
C GLY A 224 8.65 -15.76 5.99
N THR A 225 9.09 -15.75 4.73
CA THR A 225 10.17 -14.86 4.28
C THR A 225 9.74 -13.41 4.44
N HIS A 226 10.58 -12.60 5.05
CA HIS A 226 10.38 -11.17 5.26
C HIS A 226 11.71 -10.43 5.28
N LEU A 227 11.66 -9.12 5.01
CA LEU A 227 12.82 -8.25 5.11
C LEU A 227 13.18 -8.03 6.59
N ASP A 228 14.46 -8.11 6.90
CA ASP A 228 14.99 -7.80 8.23
C ASP A 228 15.08 -6.27 8.43
N HIS A 229 14.18 -5.73 9.22
CA HIS A 229 14.14 -4.30 9.54
C HIS A 229 15.10 -3.89 10.66
N SER A 230 15.89 -4.80 11.22
CA SER A 230 16.99 -4.46 12.15
C SER A 230 18.18 -3.84 11.40
N LEU A 231 18.32 -4.12 10.10
CA LEU A 231 19.37 -3.56 9.26
C LEU A 231 19.21 -2.04 9.10
N SER A 232 20.31 -1.30 9.16
CA SER A 232 20.35 0.14 8.86
C SER A 232 20.37 0.42 7.36
N GLU A 233 20.96 -0.49 6.59
CA GLU A 233 21.05 -0.43 5.13
C GLU A 233 20.37 -1.64 4.51
N ILE A 234 19.51 -1.39 3.52
CA ILE A 234 18.68 -2.40 2.84
C ILE A 234 19.18 -2.57 1.42
N PRO A 235 19.70 -3.76 1.05
CA PRO A 235 19.99 -4.07 -0.35
C PRO A 235 18.71 -4.06 -1.19
N ILE A 236 18.75 -3.46 -2.37
CA ILE A 236 17.59 -3.39 -3.28
C ILE A 236 17.10 -4.80 -3.64
N LYS A 237 18.02 -5.73 -3.87
CA LYS A 237 17.71 -7.14 -4.14
C LYS A 237 16.94 -7.80 -2.99
N GLU A 238 17.32 -7.53 -1.75
CA GLU A 238 16.62 -8.06 -0.57
C GLU A 238 15.21 -7.48 -0.44
N PHE A 239 15.08 -6.15 -0.65
CA PHE A 239 13.78 -5.51 -0.68
C PHE A 239 12.84 -6.14 -1.72
N ILE A 240 13.31 -6.34 -2.95
CA ILE A 240 12.50 -6.92 -4.02
C ILE A 240 12.11 -8.37 -3.72
N ASN A 241 13.05 -9.19 -3.25
CA ASN A 241 12.82 -10.61 -3.05
C ASN A 241 12.12 -10.96 -1.74
N LYS A 242 12.16 -10.09 -0.74
CA LYS A 242 11.60 -10.38 0.60
C LYS A 242 10.45 -9.48 1.02
N GLU A 243 10.32 -8.29 0.41
CA GLU A 243 9.22 -7.35 0.73
C GLU A 243 8.31 -7.12 -0.48
N LEU A 244 8.82 -6.70 -1.63
CA LEU A 244 7.99 -6.42 -2.81
C LEU A 244 7.27 -7.68 -3.33
N ILE A 245 7.88 -8.85 -3.17
CA ILE A 245 7.24 -10.13 -3.54
C ILE A 245 5.93 -10.34 -2.78
N LEU A 246 5.83 -9.89 -1.53
CA LEU A 246 4.62 -10.01 -0.72
C LEU A 246 3.47 -9.18 -1.31
N PHE A 247 3.76 -7.98 -1.82
CA PHE A 247 2.77 -7.22 -2.58
C PHE A 247 2.30 -8.01 -3.81
N SER A 248 3.22 -8.58 -4.58
CA SER A 248 2.86 -9.32 -5.81
C SER A 248 1.97 -10.52 -5.52
N LEU A 249 2.24 -11.25 -4.44
CA LEU A 249 1.40 -12.36 -3.96
C LEU A 249 0.02 -11.87 -3.50
N ALA A 250 -0.01 -10.82 -2.69
CA ALA A 250 -1.25 -10.24 -2.21
C ALA A 250 -2.11 -9.67 -3.36
N ASP A 251 -1.48 -9.04 -4.36
CA ASP A 251 -2.17 -8.51 -5.53
C ASP A 251 -2.80 -9.63 -6.38
N ASN A 252 -2.11 -10.74 -6.57
CA ASN A 252 -2.68 -11.91 -7.24
C ASN A 252 -3.93 -12.44 -6.50
N ILE A 253 -3.85 -12.56 -5.17
CA ILE A 253 -4.98 -13.02 -4.36
C ILE A 253 -6.18 -12.07 -4.46
N ARG A 254 -5.96 -10.75 -4.33
CA ARG A 254 -7.04 -9.76 -4.34
C ARG A 254 -7.62 -9.47 -5.72
N SER A 255 -6.85 -9.72 -6.79
CA SER A 255 -7.21 -9.32 -8.16
C SER A 255 -7.73 -10.45 -9.02
N ILE A 256 -7.29 -11.69 -8.77
CA ILE A 256 -7.71 -12.88 -9.54
C ILE A 256 -8.92 -13.50 -8.86
N PRO A 257 -10.04 -13.71 -9.61
CA PRO A 257 -11.21 -14.43 -9.08
C PRO A 257 -10.85 -15.86 -8.67
N ASN A 258 -11.43 -16.34 -7.58
CA ASN A 258 -11.23 -17.70 -7.11
C ASN A 258 -11.93 -18.69 -8.05
N VAL A 259 -11.28 -19.81 -8.35
CA VAL A 259 -11.79 -20.85 -9.26
C VAL A 259 -13.09 -21.53 -8.74
N MET A 260 -13.31 -21.55 -7.43
CA MET A 260 -14.45 -22.24 -6.83
C MET A 260 -15.74 -21.43 -6.94
N ASP A 261 -15.70 -20.12 -6.73
CA ASP A 261 -16.88 -19.27 -6.65
C ASP A 261 -16.88 -18.07 -7.62
N GLY A 262 -15.76 -17.88 -8.34
CA GLY A 262 -15.60 -16.75 -9.26
C GLY A 262 -15.48 -15.39 -8.58
N LEU A 263 -15.37 -15.34 -7.25
CA LEU A 263 -15.33 -14.09 -6.49
C LEU A 263 -13.90 -13.69 -6.14
N LYS A 264 -13.69 -12.39 -6.13
CA LYS A 264 -12.53 -11.79 -5.47
C LYS A 264 -12.76 -11.71 -3.96
N PRO A 265 -11.71 -11.66 -3.11
CA PRO A 265 -11.87 -11.60 -1.65
C PRO A 265 -12.81 -10.50 -1.16
N VAL A 266 -12.74 -9.30 -1.73
CA VAL A 266 -13.63 -8.18 -1.35
C VAL A 266 -15.09 -8.49 -1.70
N GLN A 267 -15.34 -9.09 -2.86
CA GLN A 267 -16.69 -9.51 -3.28
C GLN A 267 -17.25 -10.56 -2.31
N ARG A 268 -16.41 -11.52 -1.90
CA ARG A 268 -16.81 -12.55 -0.91
C ARG A 268 -17.11 -11.92 0.45
N LYS A 269 -16.31 -10.92 0.89
CA LYS A 269 -16.61 -10.14 2.10
C LYS A 269 -17.96 -9.42 2.02
N VAL A 270 -18.33 -8.91 0.85
CA VAL A 270 -19.64 -8.27 0.63
C VAL A 270 -20.76 -9.27 0.81
N ILE A 271 -20.67 -10.43 0.18
CA ILE A 271 -21.70 -11.48 0.28
C ILE A 271 -21.79 -12.01 1.72
N TYR A 272 -20.66 -12.35 2.34
CA TYR A 272 -20.62 -12.81 3.72
C TYR A 272 -21.24 -11.80 4.71
N GLY A 273 -20.81 -10.53 4.63
CA GLY A 273 -21.34 -9.48 5.51
C GLY A 273 -22.84 -9.22 5.29
N SER A 274 -23.31 -9.37 4.04
CA SER A 274 -24.73 -9.25 3.72
C SER A 274 -25.56 -10.38 4.34
N PHE A 275 -25.07 -11.61 4.32
CA PHE A 275 -25.72 -12.74 5.03
C PHE A 275 -25.69 -12.55 6.55
N LYS A 276 -24.53 -12.20 7.10
CA LYS A 276 -24.35 -11.99 8.54
C LYS A 276 -25.29 -10.94 9.13
N HIS A 277 -25.61 -9.91 8.35
CA HIS A 277 -26.53 -8.82 8.72
C HIS A 277 -27.97 -9.05 8.23
N ASN A 278 -28.30 -10.23 7.68
CA ASN A 278 -29.63 -10.57 7.18
C ASN A 278 -30.19 -9.51 6.20
N VAL A 279 -29.41 -9.10 5.23
CA VAL A 279 -29.74 -8.02 4.28
C VAL A 279 -30.70 -8.56 3.21
N PHE A 280 -31.92 -8.97 3.61
CA PHE A 280 -33.02 -9.42 2.73
C PHE A 280 -34.05 -8.32 2.46
N LYS A 281 -33.85 -7.14 3.03
CA LYS A 281 -34.65 -5.92 2.80
C LYS A 281 -33.79 -4.81 2.29
N ASP A 282 -34.41 -3.87 1.58
CA ASP A 282 -33.74 -2.71 1.01
C ASP A 282 -32.89 -1.96 2.06
N THR A 283 -31.60 -2.04 1.90
CA THR A 283 -30.58 -1.41 2.76
C THR A 283 -29.78 -0.43 1.92
N LYS A 284 -29.54 0.77 2.44
CA LYS A 284 -28.74 1.79 1.77
C LYS A 284 -27.32 1.28 1.52
N VAL A 285 -26.80 1.46 0.30
CA VAL A 285 -25.46 0.94 -0.07
C VAL A 285 -24.38 1.46 0.87
N SER A 286 -24.42 2.73 1.26
CA SER A 286 -23.43 3.30 2.20
C SER A 286 -23.53 2.65 3.59
N THR A 287 -24.72 2.33 4.08
CA THR A 287 -24.93 1.64 5.36
C THR A 287 -24.47 0.18 5.29
N LEU A 288 -24.79 -0.51 4.19
CA LEU A 288 -24.34 -1.87 3.97
C LEU A 288 -22.82 -1.98 3.96
N ALA A 289 -22.13 -1.04 3.29
CA ALA A 289 -20.66 -1.00 3.29
C ALA A 289 -20.07 -0.87 4.71
N GLN A 290 -20.70 -0.06 5.58
CA GLN A 290 -20.28 0.04 6.98
C GLN A 290 -20.48 -1.29 7.75
N TYR A 291 -21.60 -1.97 7.55
CA TYR A 291 -21.83 -3.30 8.15
C TYR A 291 -20.79 -4.31 7.70
N ILE A 292 -20.49 -4.36 6.40
CA ILE A 292 -19.50 -5.26 5.84
C ILE A 292 -18.11 -4.94 6.40
N SER A 293 -17.74 -3.66 6.44
CA SER A 293 -16.44 -3.21 6.97
C SER A 293 -16.25 -3.68 8.42
N ALA A 294 -17.26 -3.50 9.26
CA ALA A 294 -17.22 -3.94 10.66
C ALA A 294 -17.19 -5.47 10.81
N ALA A 295 -17.97 -6.18 10.00
CA ALA A 295 -18.11 -7.64 10.10
C ALA A 295 -16.91 -8.42 9.57
N THR A 296 -16.12 -7.83 8.67
CA THR A 296 -15.04 -8.51 7.93
C THR A 296 -13.67 -7.87 8.15
N GLU A 297 -13.56 -6.94 9.10
CA GLU A 297 -12.33 -6.17 9.36
C GLU A 297 -11.70 -5.61 8.06
N TYR A 298 -12.55 -4.98 7.23
CA TYR A 298 -12.10 -4.43 5.97
C TYR A 298 -11.20 -3.22 6.20
N HIS A 299 -9.98 -3.28 5.67
CA HIS A 299 -8.92 -2.31 5.97
C HIS A 299 -8.68 -1.23 4.90
N HIS A 300 -9.41 -1.28 3.78
CA HIS A 300 -9.31 -0.28 2.71
C HIS A 300 -10.41 0.77 2.79
N GLY A 301 -10.35 1.78 1.90
CA GLY A 301 -11.29 2.90 1.92
C GLY A 301 -12.75 2.50 1.65
N ASP A 302 -13.69 3.13 2.35
CA ASP A 302 -15.13 2.88 2.22
C ASP A 302 -15.67 3.05 0.79
N ALA A 303 -15.11 3.97 0.03
CA ALA A 303 -15.52 4.21 -1.36
C ALA A 303 -15.29 2.97 -2.25
N ALA A 304 -14.17 2.26 -2.08
CA ALA A 304 -13.87 1.05 -2.84
C ALA A 304 -14.85 -0.09 -2.49
N LEU A 305 -15.21 -0.22 -1.21
CA LEU A 305 -16.20 -1.20 -0.77
C LEU A 305 -17.59 -0.88 -1.30
N GLN A 306 -18.01 0.38 -1.27
CA GLN A 306 -19.27 0.84 -1.86
C GLN A 306 -19.34 0.54 -3.35
N GLN A 307 -18.24 0.80 -4.10
CA GLN A 307 -18.16 0.47 -5.52
C GLN A 307 -18.26 -1.04 -5.77
N THR A 308 -17.69 -1.87 -4.89
CA THR A 308 -17.80 -3.32 -4.99
C THR A 308 -19.26 -3.77 -4.79
N VAL A 309 -19.97 -3.19 -3.82
CA VAL A 309 -21.41 -3.46 -3.60
C VAL A 309 -22.22 -3.08 -4.85
N VAL A 310 -21.98 -1.88 -5.40
CA VAL A 310 -22.63 -1.43 -6.64
C VAL A 310 -22.34 -2.38 -7.79
N GLY A 311 -21.08 -2.79 -7.98
CA GLY A 311 -20.68 -3.70 -9.05
C GLY A 311 -21.38 -5.06 -8.97
N LEU A 312 -21.58 -5.64 -7.77
CA LEU A 312 -22.27 -6.91 -7.57
C LEU A 312 -23.80 -6.82 -7.80
N ALA A 313 -24.38 -5.64 -7.79
CA ALA A 313 -25.79 -5.39 -8.01
C ALA A 313 -26.13 -4.92 -9.44
N GLN A 314 -25.13 -4.59 -10.27
CA GLN A 314 -25.39 -4.15 -11.65
C GLN A 314 -26.00 -5.27 -12.48
N ASP A 315 -27.08 -4.97 -13.20
CA ASP A 315 -27.93 -5.91 -13.93
C ASP A 315 -28.05 -5.61 -15.43
N PHE A 316 -27.33 -4.62 -15.95
CA PHE A 316 -27.35 -4.28 -17.37
C PHE A 316 -26.50 -5.26 -18.23
N VAL A 317 -26.83 -5.38 -19.50
CA VAL A 317 -26.14 -6.28 -20.44
C VAL A 317 -24.65 -5.92 -20.55
N GLY A 318 -23.80 -6.93 -20.32
CA GLY A 318 -22.33 -6.77 -20.34
C GLY A 318 -21.71 -6.60 -18.94
N THR A 319 -22.53 -6.67 -17.90
CA THR A 319 -22.08 -6.70 -16.51
C THR A 319 -22.23 -8.11 -15.92
N ASN A 320 -22.93 -8.31 -14.80
CA ASN A 320 -23.08 -9.63 -14.19
C ASN A 320 -24.05 -10.53 -14.98
N ASN A 321 -23.68 -11.78 -15.21
CA ASN A 321 -24.62 -12.79 -15.68
C ASN A 321 -25.69 -13.08 -14.63
N ILE A 322 -25.26 -13.21 -13.38
CA ILE A 322 -26.08 -13.37 -12.18
C ILE A 322 -25.66 -12.30 -11.22
N TYR A 323 -26.53 -11.33 -10.97
CA TYR A 323 -26.28 -10.33 -9.96
C TYR A 323 -26.68 -10.84 -8.58
N LEU A 324 -25.71 -10.85 -7.67
CA LEU A 324 -25.87 -11.43 -6.32
C LEU A 324 -26.61 -10.50 -5.36
N LEU A 325 -26.67 -9.22 -5.68
CA LEU A 325 -27.41 -8.18 -4.96
C LEU A 325 -28.44 -7.56 -5.90
N ILE A 326 -29.62 -7.23 -5.38
CA ILE A 326 -30.70 -6.61 -6.17
C ILE A 326 -30.49 -5.09 -6.21
N PRO A 327 -30.43 -4.45 -7.38
CA PRO A 327 -30.34 -3.00 -7.49
C PRO A 327 -31.67 -2.32 -7.21
N LYS A 328 -31.68 -1.29 -6.35
CA LYS A 328 -32.81 -0.41 -6.07
C LYS A 328 -32.38 1.05 -6.24
N GLY A 329 -32.70 1.62 -7.39
CA GLY A 329 -32.27 2.94 -7.83
C GLY A 329 -31.32 2.86 -9.03
N ALA A 330 -30.53 3.91 -9.27
CA ALA A 330 -29.63 4.02 -10.42
C ALA A 330 -28.26 3.40 -10.11
N PHE A 331 -28.05 2.16 -10.54
CA PHE A 331 -26.79 1.41 -10.35
C PHE A 331 -25.86 1.49 -11.58
N GLY A 332 -26.15 2.37 -12.51
CA GLY A 332 -25.37 2.52 -13.72
C GLY A 332 -26.03 1.88 -14.94
N SER A 333 -25.56 2.25 -16.12
CA SER A 333 -26.09 1.81 -17.39
C SER A 333 -25.00 1.23 -18.30
N ARG A 334 -25.44 0.45 -19.30
CA ARG A 334 -24.59 -0.09 -20.32
C ARG A 334 -23.87 1.01 -21.13
N ALA A 335 -24.53 2.15 -21.34
CA ALA A 335 -24.00 3.25 -22.16
C ALA A 335 -22.66 3.81 -21.59
N THR A 336 -22.51 3.79 -20.29
CA THR A 336 -21.30 4.31 -19.60
C THR A 336 -20.44 3.21 -18.98
N GLY A 337 -20.83 1.95 -19.15
CA GLY A 337 -20.19 0.83 -18.45
C GLY A 337 -20.35 0.91 -16.95
N GLY A 338 -21.49 1.44 -16.47
CA GLY A 338 -21.84 1.52 -15.06
C GLY A 338 -21.27 2.74 -14.31
N LYS A 339 -20.55 3.63 -14.99
CA LYS A 339 -19.93 4.82 -14.36
C LYS A 339 -20.92 5.89 -13.95
N ASP A 340 -22.15 5.83 -14.43
CA ASP A 340 -23.28 6.73 -14.12
C ASP A 340 -24.12 6.25 -12.92
N ALA A 341 -23.60 5.33 -12.11
CA ALA A 341 -24.24 4.95 -10.88
C ALA A 341 -24.40 6.15 -9.93
N ALA A 342 -25.56 6.27 -9.30
CA ALA A 342 -25.81 7.31 -8.31
C ALA A 342 -24.94 7.10 -7.05
N ALA A 343 -24.75 8.18 -6.29
CA ALA A 343 -23.99 8.11 -5.05
C ALA A 343 -24.62 7.09 -4.07
N SER A 344 -23.79 6.31 -3.39
CA SER A 344 -24.18 5.19 -2.51
C SER A 344 -25.16 5.54 -1.39
N ARG A 345 -25.24 6.83 -1.04
CA ARG A 345 -26.21 7.36 -0.05
C ARG A 345 -27.64 7.46 -0.58
N TYR A 346 -27.85 7.32 -1.89
CA TYR A 346 -29.17 7.48 -2.54
C TYR A 346 -29.74 6.18 -3.08
N ILE A 347 -28.96 5.13 -3.16
CA ILE A 347 -29.34 3.83 -3.73
C ILE A 347 -29.37 2.75 -2.66
N TYR A 348 -30.19 1.73 -2.87
CA TYR A 348 -30.45 0.64 -1.93
C TYR A 348 -30.20 -0.68 -2.61
N THR A 349 -29.94 -1.70 -1.81
CA THR A 349 -29.74 -3.06 -2.29
C THR A 349 -30.14 -4.08 -1.22
N HIS A 350 -30.36 -5.30 -1.63
CA HIS A 350 -30.51 -6.46 -0.76
C HIS A 350 -30.04 -7.72 -1.47
N LEU A 351 -29.86 -8.81 -0.72
CA LEU A 351 -29.46 -10.11 -1.28
C LEU A 351 -30.50 -10.61 -2.31
N ASN A 352 -30.02 -11.07 -3.45
CA ASN A 352 -30.82 -11.81 -4.39
C ASN A 352 -31.21 -13.16 -3.76
N LYS A 353 -32.43 -13.66 -3.98
CA LYS A 353 -32.84 -14.99 -3.54
C LYS A 353 -31.91 -16.10 -4.04
N LEU A 354 -31.44 -15.96 -5.27
CA LEU A 354 -30.50 -16.89 -5.89
C LEU A 354 -29.16 -16.96 -5.12
N SER A 355 -28.74 -15.87 -4.46
CA SER A 355 -27.52 -15.90 -3.63
C SER A 355 -27.63 -16.88 -2.47
N SER A 356 -28.84 -17.06 -1.89
CA SER A 356 -29.09 -18.04 -0.81
C SER A 356 -29.06 -19.49 -1.31
N GLU A 357 -29.32 -19.72 -2.60
CA GLU A 357 -29.22 -21.03 -3.22
C GLU A 357 -27.75 -21.38 -3.61
N ILE A 358 -26.98 -20.37 -3.98
CA ILE A 358 -25.57 -20.55 -4.37
C ILE A 358 -24.66 -20.68 -3.14
N PHE A 359 -24.88 -19.87 -2.12
CA PHE A 359 -24.04 -19.83 -0.91
C PHE A 359 -24.78 -20.44 0.27
N ASN A 360 -24.32 -21.60 0.72
CA ASN A 360 -24.94 -22.30 1.86
C ASN A 360 -24.51 -21.60 3.17
N THR A 361 -25.48 -21.28 4.02
CA THR A 361 -25.22 -20.69 5.34
C THR A 361 -24.42 -21.60 6.27
N LYS A 362 -24.43 -22.93 6.03
CA LYS A 362 -23.60 -23.88 6.78
C LYS A 362 -22.09 -23.80 6.44
N ASP A 363 -21.73 -23.19 5.32
CA ASP A 363 -20.33 -23.00 4.91
C ASP A 363 -19.74 -21.69 5.49
N GLN A 364 -20.51 -21.00 6.33
CA GLN A 364 -20.03 -19.80 7.04
C GLN A 364 -19.26 -20.22 8.29
N PRO A 365 -18.07 -19.62 8.54
CA PRO A 365 -17.28 -19.90 9.73
C PRO A 365 -17.97 -19.43 11.01
#